data_9ebcd01fcb362e4a0800dabf36dab47c
#
_entry.id   9ebcd01fcb362e4a0800dabf36dab47c
#
_cell.length_a   1.000
_cell.length_b   1.000
_cell.length_c   1.000
_cell.angle_alpha   90.00
_cell.angle_beta   90.00
_cell.angle_gamma   90.00
#
_symmetry.space_group_name_H-M   'P 1'
#
loop_
_entity.id
_entity.type
_entity.pdbx_description
1 polymer ?
#
loop_
_entity_poly.entity_id
_entity_poly.type
_entity_poly.pdbx_seq_one_letter_code
_entity_poly.pdbx_strand_id
1 'polypeptide(L)'
;LRSLIEVSRADGYPAEIVAVGVDRDCDAIRHAGAAAIEHFRVSLREYADRDAWDVALTEAAAAHQPSLVVSAGFMKILGPVFLARFGGRIINTHPALLPAFPGAHAVRDALAYGVKVSGSTVHLVDAGVDTGPILAQEAVLVLDGDDESTLHERIKTVERRMLADVIAAVATRGVVSDGRKAVIPSE
;
A
#
# COMPACT_ATOMS: atom_id res chain seq x y z
N LEU A 1 -1.75 -1.66 8.98
CA LEU A 1 -2.28 -3.02 9.09
C LEU A 1 -3.40 -3.12 10.13
N ARG A 2 -3.19 -2.76 11.41
CA ARG A 2 -4.20 -2.92 12.46
C ARG A 2 -5.57 -2.34 12.08
N SER A 3 -5.61 -1.10 11.61
CA SER A 3 -6.85 -0.46 11.14
C SER A 3 -7.54 -1.24 10.01
N LEU A 4 -6.76 -1.81 9.08
CA LEU A 4 -7.32 -2.61 7.99
C LEU A 4 -7.88 -3.95 8.49
N ILE A 5 -7.22 -4.58 9.48
CA ILE A 5 -7.74 -5.79 10.14
C ILE A 5 -9.09 -5.50 10.83
N GLU A 6 -9.18 -4.36 11.54
CA GLU A 6 -10.41 -3.93 12.21
C GLU A 6 -11.56 -3.73 11.21
N VAL A 7 -11.30 -3.03 10.12
CA VAL A 7 -12.30 -2.75 9.08
C VAL A 7 -12.70 -4.01 8.32
N SER A 8 -11.74 -4.89 7.97
CA SER A 8 -12.03 -6.13 7.22
C SER A 8 -12.91 -7.13 7.98
N ARG A 9 -13.09 -6.93 9.28
CA ARG A 9 -13.97 -7.74 10.14
C ARG A 9 -15.35 -7.12 10.39
N ALA A 10 -15.57 -5.92 9.89
CA ALA A 10 -16.86 -5.28 10.01
C ALA A 10 -17.89 -5.97 9.11
N ASP A 11 -19.12 -6.10 9.61
CA ASP A 11 -20.21 -6.68 8.84
C ASP A 11 -20.41 -5.95 7.51
N GLY A 12 -20.44 -6.72 6.42
CA GLY A 12 -20.65 -6.19 5.08
C GLY A 12 -19.39 -5.62 4.40
N TYR A 13 -18.21 -5.67 5.02
CA TYR A 13 -16.99 -5.31 4.31
C TYR A 13 -16.65 -6.38 3.25
N PRO A 14 -16.44 -6.01 1.96
CA PRO A 14 -16.43 -6.97 0.85
C PRO A 14 -15.08 -7.66 0.62
N ALA A 15 -14.13 -7.54 1.54
CA ALA A 15 -12.81 -8.14 1.43
C ALA A 15 -12.33 -8.71 2.77
N GLU A 16 -11.61 -9.81 2.70
CA GLU A 16 -10.94 -10.41 3.84
C GLU A 16 -9.40 -10.42 3.65
N ILE A 17 -8.67 -10.38 4.74
CA ILE A 17 -7.20 -10.49 4.70
C ILE A 17 -6.83 -11.97 4.81
N VAL A 18 -6.40 -12.56 3.70
CA VAL A 18 -6.03 -13.98 3.63
C VAL A 18 -4.63 -14.24 4.17
N ALA A 19 -3.72 -13.27 4.05
CA ALA A 19 -2.37 -13.39 4.61
C ALA A 19 -1.70 -12.03 4.80
N VAL A 20 -0.69 -11.98 5.66
CA VAL A 20 0.21 -10.85 5.88
C VAL A 20 1.64 -11.25 5.57
N GLY A 21 2.23 -10.67 4.53
CA GLY A 21 3.64 -10.84 4.18
C GLY A 21 4.53 -9.73 4.75
N VAL A 22 5.71 -10.08 5.24
CA VAL A 22 6.70 -9.12 5.76
C VAL A 22 8.11 -9.44 5.26
N ASP A 23 8.98 -8.42 5.21
CA ASP A 23 10.40 -8.58 4.85
C ASP A 23 11.34 -8.74 6.06
N ARG A 24 10.82 -8.58 7.25
CA ARG A 24 11.55 -8.65 8.53
C ARG A 24 10.59 -8.84 9.69
N ASP A 25 11.12 -9.21 10.84
CA ASP A 25 10.34 -9.27 12.07
C ASP A 25 9.88 -7.85 12.46
N CYS A 26 8.58 -7.71 12.65
CA CYS A 26 7.94 -6.44 12.97
C CYS A 26 6.55 -6.65 13.59
N ASP A 27 5.95 -5.59 14.10
CA ASP A 27 4.63 -5.62 14.73
C ASP A 27 3.51 -6.18 13.85
N ALA A 28 3.68 -6.18 12.52
CA ALA A 28 2.69 -6.74 11.61
C ALA A 28 2.45 -8.23 11.85
N ILE A 29 3.51 -9.01 12.15
CA ILE A 29 3.41 -10.44 12.51
C ILE A 29 2.55 -10.61 13.77
N ARG A 30 2.82 -9.81 14.80
CA ARG A 30 2.07 -9.85 16.06
C ARG A 30 0.59 -9.51 15.84
N HIS A 31 0.31 -8.49 15.01
CA HIS A 31 -1.07 -8.12 14.68
C HIS A 31 -1.79 -9.21 13.87
N ALA A 32 -1.11 -9.83 12.91
CA ALA A 32 -1.67 -10.95 12.14
C ALA A 32 -1.97 -12.15 13.05
N GLY A 33 -1.01 -12.56 13.88
CA GLY A 33 -1.18 -13.68 14.82
C GLY A 33 -2.32 -13.45 15.83
N ALA A 34 -2.40 -12.23 16.42
CA ALA A 34 -3.50 -11.88 17.32
C ALA A 34 -4.88 -11.88 16.63
N ALA A 35 -4.88 -11.71 15.32
CA ALA A 35 -6.06 -11.75 14.49
C ALA A 35 -6.36 -13.13 13.87
N ALA A 36 -5.54 -14.15 14.16
CA ALA A 36 -5.58 -15.47 13.53
C ALA A 36 -5.51 -15.41 11.99
N ILE A 37 -4.74 -14.45 11.45
CA ILE A 37 -4.47 -14.31 10.02
C ILE A 37 -3.14 -15.00 9.73
N GLU A 38 -3.11 -15.80 8.67
CA GLU A 38 -1.89 -16.41 8.16
C GLU A 38 -0.83 -15.33 7.87
N HIS A 39 0.43 -15.66 8.14
CA HIS A 39 1.51 -14.71 7.87
C HIS A 39 2.78 -15.43 7.44
N PHE A 40 3.59 -14.75 6.65
CA PHE A 40 4.86 -15.26 6.16
C PHE A 40 5.92 -14.17 6.17
N ARG A 41 7.18 -14.57 6.26
CA ARG A 41 8.33 -13.68 6.19
C ARG A 41 9.28 -14.12 5.08
N VAL A 42 9.62 -13.18 4.19
CA VAL A 42 10.59 -13.39 3.10
C VAL A 42 11.61 -12.25 3.14
N SER A 43 12.72 -12.49 3.82
CA SER A 43 13.75 -11.48 4.01
C SER A 43 14.77 -11.49 2.88
N LEU A 44 14.96 -10.35 2.22
CA LEU A 44 15.95 -10.20 1.14
C LEU A 44 17.36 -10.67 1.54
N ARG A 45 17.71 -10.57 2.82
CA ARG A 45 19.03 -10.95 3.33
C ARG A 45 19.27 -12.47 3.36
N GLU A 46 18.24 -13.27 3.21
CA GLU A 46 18.27 -14.74 3.24
C GLU A 46 18.42 -15.36 1.85
N TYR A 47 18.50 -14.52 0.81
CA TYR A 47 18.62 -14.94 -0.59
C TYR A 47 19.93 -14.45 -1.18
N ALA A 48 20.44 -15.16 -2.17
CA ALA A 48 21.69 -14.84 -2.86
C ALA A 48 21.65 -13.46 -3.56
N ASP A 49 20.52 -13.11 -4.11
CA ASP A 49 20.29 -11.86 -4.82
C ASP A 49 18.79 -11.45 -4.79
N ARG A 50 18.49 -10.32 -5.43
CA ARG A 50 17.13 -9.80 -5.53
C ARG A 50 16.22 -10.66 -6.38
N ASP A 51 16.74 -11.31 -7.40
CA ASP A 51 15.93 -12.11 -8.33
C ASP A 51 15.44 -13.39 -7.61
N ALA A 52 16.31 -14.07 -6.88
CA ALA A 52 15.93 -15.20 -6.04
C ALA A 52 14.92 -14.81 -4.95
N TRP A 53 15.10 -13.63 -4.35
CA TRP A 53 14.14 -13.11 -3.38
C TRP A 53 12.79 -12.78 -4.02
N ASP A 54 12.77 -12.18 -5.20
CA ASP A 54 11.53 -11.83 -5.92
C ASP A 54 10.70 -13.08 -6.26
N VAL A 55 11.36 -14.14 -6.71
CA VAL A 55 10.72 -15.46 -6.93
C VAL A 55 10.11 -15.98 -5.62
N ALA A 56 10.91 -16.03 -4.54
CA ALA A 56 10.44 -16.56 -3.26
C ALA A 56 9.29 -15.73 -2.66
N LEU A 57 9.35 -14.41 -2.74
CA LEU A 57 8.26 -13.53 -2.30
C LEU A 57 6.99 -13.78 -3.13
N THR A 58 7.15 -13.97 -4.44
CA THR A 58 6.03 -14.25 -5.34
C THR A 58 5.36 -15.58 -5.01
N GLU A 59 6.14 -16.63 -4.80
CA GLU A 59 5.63 -17.96 -4.43
C GLU A 59 4.93 -17.94 -3.07
N ALA A 60 5.55 -17.32 -2.07
CA ALA A 60 4.96 -17.19 -0.75
C ALA A 60 3.62 -16.44 -0.78
N ALA A 61 3.52 -15.34 -1.51
CA ALA A 61 2.28 -14.61 -1.68
C ALA A 61 1.24 -15.42 -2.48
N ALA A 62 1.66 -16.10 -3.56
CA ALA A 62 0.77 -16.87 -4.42
C ALA A 62 0.15 -18.10 -3.73
N ALA A 63 0.82 -18.68 -2.73
CA ALA A 63 0.31 -19.79 -1.93
C ALA A 63 -1.04 -19.47 -1.26
N HIS A 64 -1.27 -18.19 -0.93
CA HIS A 64 -2.52 -17.71 -0.31
C HIS A 64 -3.58 -17.28 -1.33
N GLN A 65 -3.31 -17.37 -2.64
CA GLN A 65 -4.23 -17.06 -3.74
C GLN A 65 -4.95 -15.69 -3.62
N PRO A 66 -4.25 -14.59 -3.29
CA PRO A 66 -4.90 -13.30 -3.12
C PRO A 66 -5.49 -12.78 -4.43
N SER A 67 -6.70 -12.25 -4.38
CA SER A 67 -7.32 -11.51 -5.49
C SER A 67 -6.72 -10.12 -5.64
N LEU A 68 -6.30 -9.51 -4.53
CA LEU A 68 -5.71 -8.19 -4.44
C LEU A 68 -4.49 -8.22 -3.51
N VAL A 69 -3.43 -7.52 -3.85
CA VAL A 69 -2.27 -7.31 -2.99
C VAL A 69 -2.26 -5.86 -2.52
N VAL A 70 -2.07 -5.65 -1.23
CA VAL A 70 -1.97 -4.30 -0.63
C VAL A 70 -0.58 -4.13 -0.06
N SER A 71 0.18 -3.18 -0.63
CA SER A 71 1.45 -2.73 -0.08
C SER A 71 1.17 -1.64 0.95
N ALA A 72 1.38 -1.95 2.23
CA ALA A 72 1.12 -1.04 3.35
C ALA A 72 2.41 -0.84 4.17
N GLY A 73 3.20 0.13 3.79
CA GLY A 73 4.49 0.41 4.41
C GLY A 73 5.58 -0.61 4.07
N PHE A 74 5.45 -1.32 2.97
CA PHE A 74 6.46 -2.23 2.45
C PHE A 74 7.49 -1.44 1.65
N MET A 75 8.71 -1.31 2.20
CA MET A 75 9.76 -0.40 1.71
C MET A 75 10.72 -1.06 0.71
N LYS A 76 10.33 -2.16 0.08
CA LYS A 76 11.09 -2.81 -0.98
C LYS A 76 10.40 -2.63 -2.33
N ILE A 77 11.17 -2.37 -3.37
CA ILE A 77 10.65 -2.38 -4.74
C ILE A 77 10.32 -3.82 -5.10
N LEU A 78 9.11 -4.07 -5.54
CA LEU A 78 8.66 -5.36 -6.02
C LEU A 78 9.33 -5.67 -7.37
N GLY A 79 9.81 -6.90 -7.53
CA GLY A 79 10.54 -7.30 -8.72
C GLY A 79 9.64 -7.72 -9.88
N PRO A 80 10.26 -8.01 -11.05
CA PRO A 80 9.50 -8.32 -12.26
C PRO A 80 8.68 -9.60 -12.17
N VAL A 81 9.10 -10.60 -11.39
CA VAL A 81 8.34 -11.84 -11.21
C VAL A 81 7.07 -11.57 -10.42
N PHE A 82 7.17 -10.79 -9.34
CA PHE A 82 6.02 -10.38 -8.55
C PHE A 82 5.04 -9.52 -9.37
N LEU A 83 5.56 -8.55 -10.12
CA LEU A 83 4.76 -7.69 -10.98
C LEU A 83 4.09 -8.46 -12.13
N ALA A 84 4.77 -9.44 -12.71
CA ALA A 84 4.17 -10.30 -13.73
C ALA A 84 3.01 -11.15 -13.17
N ARG A 85 3.12 -11.59 -11.92
CA ARG A 85 2.10 -12.44 -11.26
C ARG A 85 0.91 -11.65 -10.76
N PHE A 86 1.13 -10.45 -10.21
CA PHE A 86 0.11 -9.67 -9.52
C PHE A 86 -0.16 -8.29 -10.12
N GLY A 87 0.52 -7.90 -11.19
CA GLY A 87 0.37 -6.59 -11.84
C GLY A 87 -1.08 -6.26 -12.16
N GLY A 88 -1.42 -4.98 -12.04
CA GLY A 88 -2.79 -4.47 -12.20
C GLY A 88 -3.71 -4.70 -10.99
N ARG A 89 -3.25 -5.41 -9.97
CA ARG A 89 -3.98 -5.68 -8.71
C ARG A 89 -3.10 -5.57 -7.47
N ILE A 90 -2.09 -4.72 -7.54
CA ILE A 90 -1.28 -4.33 -6.39
C ILE A 90 -1.60 -2.87 -6.10
N ILE A 91 -2.10 -2.60 -4.90
CA ILE A 91 -2.42 -1.26 -4.41
C ILE A 91 -1.36 -0.83 -3.40
N ASN A 92 -0.90 0.42 -3.51
CA ASN A 92 -0.02 1.06 -2.54
C ASN A 92 -0.63 2.37 -2.04
N THR A 93 -0.24 2.79 -0.84
CA THR A 93 -0.49 4.14 -0.33
C THR A 93 0.80 4.93 -0.26
N HIS A 94 0.73 6.22 -0.61
CA HIS A 94 1.85 7.13 -0.58
C HIS A 94 1.46 8.43 0.15
N PRO A 95 2.27 8.92 1.11
CA PRO A 95 1.90 10.05 1.96
C PRO A 95 2.21 11.41 1.30
N ALA A 96 1.80 11.59 0.05
CA ALA A 96 1.80 12.85 -0.69
C ALA A 96 0.74 12.84 -1.80
N LEU A 97 0.52 13.99 -2.44
CA LEU A 97 -0.31 14.10 -3.64
C LEU A 97 0.55 13.83 -4.88
N LEU A 98 0.67 12.56 -5.28
CA LEU A 98 1.42 12.20 -6.48
C LEU A 98 0.90 12.99 -7.70
N PRO A 99 1.78 13.41 -8.62
CA PRO A 99 3.20 13.04 -8.77
C PRO A 99 4.19 13.84 -7.91
N ALA A 100 3.72 14.69 -6.98
CA ALA A 100 4.61 15.42 -6.09
C ALA A 100 5.21 14.50 -5.01
N PHE A 101 6.49 14.71 -4.70
CA PHE A 101 7.22 14.06 -3.62
C PHE A 101 7.16 12.52 -3.64
N PRO A 102 7.54 11.85 -4.75
CA PRO A 102 7.65 10.38 -4.79
C PRO A 102 8.79 9.89 -3.90
N GLY A 103 8.75 8.59 -3.51
CA GLY A 103 9.82 7.94 -2.76
C GLY A 103 9.66 7.99 -1.24
N ALA A 104 10.71 7.56 -0.53
CA ALA A 104 10.63 7.18 0.88
C ALA A 104 10.48 8.35 1.88
N HIS A 105 10.67 9.60 1.44
CA HIS A 105 10.75 10.75 2.33
C HIS A 105 9.74 11.86 2.01
N ALA A 106 8.61 11.49 1.45
CA ALA A 106 7.60 12.42 0.94
C ALA A 106 7.16 13.52 1.92
N VAL A 107 6.91 13.15 3.17
CA VAL A 107 6.46 14.11 4.21
C VAL A 107 7.55 15.11 4.54
N ARG A 108 8.79 14.63 4.74
CA ARG A 108 9.96 15.48 4.99
C ARG A 108 10.21 16.44 3.82
N ASP A 109 10.15 15.91 2.60
CA ASP A 109 10.46 16.68 1.39
C ASP A 109 9.36 17.73 1.12
N ALA A 110 8.10 17.42 1.41
CA ALA A 110 6.98 18.36 1.36
C ALA A 110 7.16 19.53 2.35
N LEU A 111 7.55 19.23 3.59
CA LEU A 111 7.86 20.26 4.61
C LEU A 111 9.06 21.09 4.21
N ALA A 112 10.14 20.48 3.75
CA ALA A 112 11.34 21.18 3.31
C ALA A 112 11.09 22.10 2.11
N TYR A 113 10.19 21.71 1.20
CA TYR A 113 9.78 22.52 0.07
C TYR A 113 8.90 23.70 0.49
N GLY A 114 8.20 23.60 1.62
CA GLY A 114 7.33 24.64 2.14
C GLY A 114 5.92 24.66 1.54
N VAL A 115 5.41 23.51 1.07
CA VAL A 115 4.03 23.42 0.55
C VAL A 115 3.01 23.71 1.64
N LYS A 116 1.87 24.23 1.27
CA LYS A 116 0.74 24.48 2.19
C LYS A 116 -0.29 23.36 2.19
N VAL A 117 -0.20 22.47 1.21
CA VAL A 117 -1.07 21.31 1.06
C VAL A 117 -0.21 20.10 0.66
N SER A 118 -0.35 19.02 1.40
CA SER A 118 0.12 17.69 1.07
C SER A 118 -1.09 16.73 1.00
N GLY A 119 -0.93 15.46 1.24
CA GLY A 119 -2.05 14.53 1.24
C GLY A 119 -1.64 13.08 1.23
N SER A 120 -2.54 12.25 0.80
CA SER A 120 -2.30 10.84 0.54
C SER A 120 -2.81 10.44 -0.84
N THR A 121 -2.12 9.50 -1.46
CA THR A 121 -2.47 8.90 -2.74
C THR A 121 -2.58 7.38 -2.58
N VAL A 122 -3.66 6.79 -3.06
CA VAL A 122 -3.78 5.35 -3.31
C VAL A 122 -3.61 5.13 -4.81
N HIS A 123 -2.69 4.25 -5.19
CA HIS A 123 -2.38 3.99 -6.59
C HIS A 123 -2.09 2.52 -6.85
N LEU A 124 -2.19 2.09 -8.10
CA LEU A 124 -1.68 0.79 -8.53
C LEU A 124 -0.16 0.82 -8.58
N VAL A 125 0.46 -0.30 -8.26
CA VAL A 125 1.92 -0.44 -8.34
C VAL A 125 2.32 -0.90 -9.73
N ASP A 126 3.31 -0.22 -10.29
CA ASP A 126 4.00 -0.58 -11.52
C ASP A 126 5.51 -0.81 -11.28
N ALA A 127 6.32 -0.84 -12.33
CA ALA A 127 7.76 -1.07 -12.22
C ALA A 127 8.56 0.13 -11.70
N GLY A 128 7.95 1.32 -11.65
CA GLY A 128 8.58 2.53 -11.15
C GLY A 128 8.36 2.74 -9.66
N VAL A 129 8.92 3.81 -9.13
CA VAL A 129 8.69 4.24 -7.76
C VAL A 129 7.55 5.27 -7.75
N ASP A 130 6.41 4.89 -7.18
CA ASP A 130 5.21 5.73 -7.05
C ASP A 130 4.72 6.32 -8.38
N THR A 131 4.91 5.60 -9.49
CA THR A 131 4.58 6.04 -10.85
C THR A 131 3.27 5.47 -11.39
N GLY A 132 2.71 4.49 -10.74
CA GLY A 132 1.54 3.77 -11.21
C GLY A 132 0.24 4.61 -11.20
N PRO A 133 -0.80 4.12 -11.88
CA PRO A 133 -2.07 4.81 -12.02
C PRO A 133 -2.74 5.11 -10.68
N ILE A 134 -3.18 6.35 -10.50
CA ILE A 134 -3.83 6.82 -9.28
C ILE A 134 -5.28 6.32 -9.22
N LEU A 135 -5.67 5.81 -8.06
CA LEU A 135 -7.04 5.36 -7.75
C LEU A 135 -7.82 6.40 -6.94
N ALA A 136 -7.16 6.99 -5.94
CA ALA A 136 -7.76 8.02 -5.10
C ALA A 136 -6.69 8.94 -4.52
N GLN A 137 -7.08 10.19 -4.26
CA GLN A 137 -6.24 11.19 -3.59
C GLN A 137 -7.07 12.01 -2.63
N GLU A 138 -6.49 12.37 -1.49
CA GLU A 138 -7.10 13.29 -0.55
C GLU A 138 -6.07 14.28 -0.01
N ALA A 139 -6.44 15.56 -0.01
CA ALA A 139 -5.58 16.64 0.43
C ALA A 139 -5.57 16.79 1.96
N VAL A 140 -4.38 17.12 2.48
CA VAL A 140 -4.15 17.40 3.90
C VAL A 140 -3.41 18.73 4.02
N LEU A 141 -3.92 19.65 4.83
CA LEU A 141 -3.26 20.94 5.06
C LEU A 141 -1.97 20.75 5.87
N VAL A 142 -0.94 21.48 5.45
CA VAL A 142 0.28 21.67 6.25
C VAL A 142 0.05 22.90 7.13
N LEU A 143 0.11 22.71 8.43
CA LEU A 143 -0.12 23.76 9.41
C LEU A 143 1.19 24.43 9.83
N ASP A 144 1.10 25.69 10.25
CA ASP A 144 2.26 26.37 10.79
C ASP A 144 2.73 25.64 12.06
N GLY A 145 4.01 25.32 12.12
CA GLY A 145 4.61 24.56 13.21
C GLY A 145 4.55 23.04 13.07
N ASP A 146 4.03 22.49 11.94
CA ASP A 146 4.15 21.06 11.68
C ASP A 146 5.61 20.63 11.58
N ASP A 147 5.90 19.51 12.20
CA ASP A 147 7.06 18.68 11.95
C ASP A 147 6.67 17.44 11.14
N GLU A 148 7.66 16.60 10.80
CA GLU A 148 7.43 15.37 10.02
C GLU A 148 6.45 14.43 10.73
N SER A 149 6.51 14.32 12.05
CA SER A 149 5.64 13.44 12.83
C SER A 149 4.18 13.93 12.84
N THR A 150 3.97 15.21 13.08
CA THR A 150 2.62 15.79 13.19
C THR A 150 1.89 15.77 11.86
N LEU A 151 2.57 16.16 10.78
CA LEU A 151 1.99 16.09 9.44
C LEU A 151 1.73 14.64 9.03
N HIS A 152 2.68 13.72 9.29
CA HIS A 152 2.52 12.32 8.93
C HIS A 152 1.36 11.65 9.68
N GLU A 153 1.16 11.90 10.97
CA GLU A 153 0.00 11.34 11.70
C GLU A 153 -1.34 11.87 11.15
N ARG A 154 -1.40 13.12 10.73
CA ARG A 154 -2.58 13.70 10.06
C ARG A 154 -2.83 13.03 8.70
N ILE A 155 -1.81 12.80 7.91
CA ILE A 155 -1.90 12.08 6.63
C ILE A 155 -2.35 10.63 6.85
N LYS A 156 -1.78 9.92 7.82
CA LYS A 156 -2.16 8.53 8.15
C LYS A 156 -3.64 8.38 8.51
N THR A 157 -4.25 9.41 9.10
CA THR A 157 -5.68 9.38 9.43
C THR A 157 -6.54 9.29 8.16
N VAL A 158 -6.19 10.09 7.17
CA VAL A 158 -6.82 10.08 5.85
C VAL A 158 -6.50 8.79 5.09
N GLU A 159 -5.23 8.41 5.07
CA GLU A 159 -4.72 7.23 4.38
C GLU A 159 -5.45 5.95 4.80
N ARG A 160 -5.62 5.73 6.11
CA ARG A 160 -6.27 4.52 6.64
C ARG A 160 -7.71 4.38 6.17
N ARG A 161 -8.46 5.47 6.15
CA ARG A 161 -9.84 5.49 5.67
C ARG A 161 -9.88 5.29 4.15
N MET A 162 -9.15 6.11 3.41
CA MET A 162 -9.12 6.08 1.95
C MET A 162 -8.68 4.71 1.40
N LEU A 163 -7.67 4.08 2.03
CA LEU A 163 -7.24 2.74 1.65
C LEU A 163 -8.35 1.70 1.84
N ALA A 164 -9.04 1.74 2.97
CA ALA A 164 -10.15 0.83 3.23
C ALA A 164 -11.28 1.01 2.21
N ASP A 165 -11.66 2.25 1.92
CA ASP A 165 -12.69 2.59 0.94
C ASP A 165 -12.31 2.13 -0.48
N VAL A 166 -11.06 2.33 -0.88
CA VAL A 166 -10.56 1.88 -2.20
C VAL A 166 -10.54 0.37 -2.29
N ILE A 167 -10.07 -0.35 -1.25
CA ILE A 167 -10.08 -1.81 -1.24
C ILE A 167 -11.50 -2.35 -1.38
N ALA A 168 -12.46 -1.79 -0.64
CA ALA A 168 -13.87 -2.18 -0.73
C ALA A 168 -14.43 -1.95 -2.13
N ALA A 169 -14.16 -0.80 -2.71
CA ALA A 169 -14.59 -0.45 -4.05
C ALA A 169 -13.98 -1.36 -5.13
N VAL A 170 -12.68 -1.65 -5.04
CA VAL A 170 -11.98 -2.56 -5.98
C VAL A 170 -12.45 -3.99 -5.81
N ALA A 171 -12.67 -4.46 -4.58
CA ALA A 171 -13.18 -5.81 -4.32
C ALA A 171 -14.58 -6.04 -4.91
N THR A 172 -15.41 -4.99 -4.91
CA THR A 172 -16.79 -5.08 -5.38
C THR A 172 -16.92 -4.86 -6.88
N ARG A 173 -16.17 -3.90 -7.43
CA ARG A 173 -16.37 -3.39 -8.80
C ARG A 173 -15.20 -3.61 -9.73
N GLY A 174 -14.08 -4.08 -9.19
CA GLY A 174 -12.83 -4.21 -9.94
C GLY A 174 -12.15 -2.86 -10.19
N VAL A 175 -11.10 -2.90 -10.99
CA VAL A 175 -10.37 -1.73 -11.47
C VAL A 175 -10.01 -1.91 -12.93
N VAL A 176 -10.15 -0.86 -13.73
CA VAL A 176 -9.73 -0.83 -15.14
C VAL A 176 -8.63 0.22 -15.28
N SER A 177 -7.54 -0.14 -15.97
CA SER A 177 -6.43 0.77 -16.22
C SER A 177 -5.96 0.66 -17.67
N ASP A 178 -5.61 1.80 -18.26
CA ASP A 178 -4.94 1.90 -19.57
C ASP A 178 -3.42 1.98 -19.44
N GLY A 179 -2.89 1.76 -18.22
CA GLY A 179 -1.48 1.88 -17.88
C GLY A 179 -1.08 3.28 -17.38
N ARG A 180 -1.87 4.32 -17.66
CA ARG A 180 -1.64 5.67 -17.12
C ARG A 180 -2.77 6.13 -16.21
N LYS A 181 -3.98 5.85 -16.59
CA LYS A 181 -5.17 6.16 -15.79
C LYS A 181 -5.79 4.88 -15.26
N ALA A 182 -6.36 4.94 -14.07
CA ALA A 182 -7.16 3.86 -13.52
C ALA A 182 -8.51 4.40 -13.09
N VAL A 183 -9.53 3.58 -13.25
CA VAL A 183 -10.91 3.89 -12.86
C VAL A 183 -11.48 2.67 -12.13
N ILE A 184 -12.09 2.93 -10.99
CA ILE A 184 -12.98 1.97 -10.34
C ILE A 184 -14.37 2.25 -10.93
N PRO A 185 -14.99 1.30 -11.65
CA PRO A 185 -16.28 1.53 -12.28
C PRO A 185 -17.33 2.04 -11.27
N SER A 186 -18.22 2.95 -11.70
CA SER A 186 -19.42 3.31 -10.93
C SER A 186 -20.39 2.15 -10.88
N GLU A 187 -21.25 2.14 -9.88
CA GLU A 187 -22.40 1.22 -9.81
C GLU A 187 -23.36 1.42 -10.99
#